data_602172d8125103a954e2cca9bbfc8e0a
#
_entry.id   602172d8125103a954e2cca9bbfc8e0a
#
_cell.length_a   1.000
_cell.length_b   1.000
_cell.length_c   1.000
_cell.angle_alpha   90.00
_cell.angle_beta   90.00
_cell.angle_gamma   90.00
#
_symmetry.space_group_name_H-M   'P 1'
#
loop_
_entity.id
_entity.type
_entity.pdbx_description
1 polymer ?
#
loop_
_entity_poly.entity_id
_entity_poly.type
_entity_poly.pdbx_seq_one_letter_code
_entity_poly.pdbx_strand_id
1 'polypeptide(L)'
;LDDSVLDIVEIGIPYSDPLADGKLIANAAFQACNNGVNTTKVFDMLKGVKTSKALVFLVYYNIILAYGEDKFLRQSLECGISGILVPDMPYEESCEFALKCQQYGISLIRLIAPTSTKRSKEILSGSSGFIYAVGSLGVTGGEQSSLDRLKDMIKFIKDNTNLPVAVGFGIKNSSDVKKTKEYADGAIIGTKIVE
;
A
#
# COMPACT_ATOMS: atom_id res chain seq x y z
N LEU A 1 -10.10 -15.86 -4.59
CA LEU A 1 -9.94 -14.40 -4.83
C LEU A 1 -10.92 -13.91 -5.90
N ASP A 2 -11.07 -14.61 -7.02
CA ASP A 2 -11.90 -14.12 -8.14
C ASP A 2 -13.39 -13.99 -7.81
N ASP A 3 -13.90 -14.79 -6.88
CA ASP A 3 -15.28 -14.69 -6.39
C ASP A 3 -15.48 -13.50 -5.41
N SER A 4 -14.43 -12.81 -5.03
CA SER A 4 -14.52 -11.65 -4.14
C SER A 4 -14.88 -10.38 -4.92
N VAL A 5 -15.43 -9.39 -4.18
CA VAL A 5 -15.73 -8.05 -4.71
C VAL A 5 -14.50 -7.13 -4.74
N LEU A 6 -13.33 -7.66 -4.43
CA LEU A 6 -12.08 -6.89 -4.42
C LEU A 6 -11.57 -6.66 -5.84
N ASP A 7 -11.02 -5.50 -6.10
CA ASP A 7 -10.32 -5.18 -7.35
C ASP A 7 -8.81 -5.44 -7.23
N ILE A 8 -8.25 -5.15 -6.05
CA ILE A 8 -6.83 -5.27 -5.74
C ILE A 8 -6.68 -6.06 -4.44
N VAL A 9 -5.70 -6.94 -4.38
CA VAL A 9 -5.31 -7.67 -3.17
C VAL A 9 -3.91 -7.24 -2.76
N GLU A 10 -3.82 -6.64 -1.59
CA GLU A 10 -2.55 -6.24 -0.98
C GLU A 10 -2.02 -7.38 -0.10
N ILE A 11 -0.80 -7.80 -0.36
CA ILE A 11 -0.14 -8.92 0.32
C ILE A 11 1.00 -8.36 1.15
N GLY A 12 0.88 -8.43 2.48
CA GLY A 12 1.93 -8.04 3.41
C GLY A 12 3.03 -9.10 3.49
N ILE A 13 4.28 -8.72 3.23
CA ILE A 13 5.43 -9.57 3.51
C ILE A 13 5.80 -9.39 4.99
N PRO A 14 5.80 -10.47 5.80
CA PRO A 14 6.05 -10.35 7.24
C PRO A 14 7.44 -9.76 7.54
N TYR A 15 7.48 -8.84 8.50
CA TYR A 15 8.69 -8.18 8.97
C TYR A 15 8.70 -8.08 10.51
N SER A 16 9.89 -8.19 11.12
CA SER A 16 10.06 -8.16 12.58
C SER A 16 9.87 -6.77 13.19
N ASP A 17 10.10 -5.69 12.41
CA ASP A 17 10.07 -4.30 12.87
C ASP A 17 9.12 -3.42 12.03
N PRO A 18 7.81 -3.71 12.01
CA PRO A 18 6.85 -3.06 11.12
C PRO A 18 6.44 -1.67 11.65
N LEU A 19 7.30 -0.67 11.48
CA LEU A 19 7.19 0.69 12.03
C LEU A 19 5.93 1.44 11.58
N ALA A 20 5.40 1.11 10.40
CA ALA A 20 4.23 1.78 9.83
C ALA A 20 2.90 1.08 10.16
N ASP A 21 2.94 -0.10 10.79
CA ASP A 21 1.77 -0.93 11.00
C ASP A 21 1.12 -0.72 12.37
N GLY A 22 -0.20 -0.82 12.41
CA GLY A 22 -0.96 -0.87 13.65
C GLY A 22 -0.72 -2.20 14.40
N LYS A 23 -1.00 -2.20 15.72
CA LYS A 23 -0.73 -3.34 16.61
C LYS A 23 -1.23 -4.70 16.10
N LEU A 24 -2.39 -4.75 15.46
CA LEU A 24 -2.97 -6.00 14.97
C LEU A 24 -2.17 -6.55 13.80
N ILE A 25 -1.88 -5.72 12.80
CA ILE A 25 -1.06 -6.10 11.63
C ILE A 25 0.35 -6.47 12.07
N ALA A 26 0.97 -5.68 12.96
CA ALA A 26 2.29 -5.98 13.49
C ALA A 26 2.33 -7.33 14.23
N ASN A 27 1.30 -7.65 15.03
CA ASN A 27 1.19 -8.96 15.69
C ASN A 27 1.05 -10.11 14.69
N ALA A 28 0.24 -9.93 13.63
CA ALA A 28 0.10 -10.93 12.59
C ALA A 28 1.43 -11.18 11.86
N ALA A 29 2.16 -10.11 11.52
CA ALA A 29 3.50 -10.21 10.93
C ALA A 29 4.48 -10.94 11.86
N PHE A 30 4.50 -10.60 13.15
CA PHE A 30 5.32 -11.27 14.17
C PHE A 30 5.01 -12.77 14.29
N GLN A 31 3.73 -13.13 14.33
CA GLN A 31 3.33 -14.55 14.38
C GLN A 31 3.76 -15.29 13.10
N ALA A 32 3.60 -14.67 11.93
CA ALA A 32 4.06 -15.26 10.68
C ALA A 32 5.57 -15.49 10.66
N CYS A 33 6.36 -14.52 11.12
CA CYS A 33 7.82 -14.65 11.25
C CYS A 33 8.20 -15.80 12.22
N ASN A 34 7.54 -15.89 13.38
CA ASN A 34 7.78 -16.96 14.37
C ASN A 34 7.43 -18.35 13.82
N ASN A 35 6.45 -18.44 12.92
CA ASN A 35 6.10 -19.67 12.21
C ASN A 35 7.03 -19.94 11.01
N GLY A 36 8.11 -19.16 10.87
CA GLY A 36 9.13 -19.33 9.86
C GLY A 36 8.70 -18.88 8.47
N VAL A 37 7.67 -18.01 8.35
CA VAL A 37 7.32 -17.38 7.08
C VAL A 37 8.37 -16.29 6.78
N ASN A 38 8.85 -16.30 5.54
CA ASN A 38 9.82 -15.36 5.01
C ASN A 38 9.48 -15.03 3.55
N THR A 39 10.20 -14.10 2.95
CA THR A 39 9.99 -13.64 1.57
C THR A 39 9.93 -14.79 0.57
N THR A 40 10.82 -15.78 0.68
CA THR A 40 10.85 -16.96 -0.21
C THR A 40 9.55 -17.76 -0.11
N LYS A 41 9.07 -18.03 1.10
CA LYS A 41 7.82 -18.76 1.31
C LYS A 41 6.60 -17.99 0.80
N VAL A 42 6.62 -16.65 0.89
CA VAL A 42 5.55 -15.82 0.30
C VAL A 42 5.54 -15.97 -1.23
N PHE A 43 6.69 -15.90 -1.88
CA PHE A 43 6.77 -16.17 -3.32
C PHE A 43 6.33 -17.59 -3.68
N ASP A 44 6.75 -18.60 -2.91
CA ASP A 44 6.36 -19.99 -3.17
C ASP A 44 4.84 -20.20 -3.04
N MET A 45 4.20 -19.54 -2.08
CA MET A 45 2.75 -19.53 -1.94
C MET A 45 2.07 -18.91 -3.18
N LEU A 46 2.62 -17.82 -3.69
CA LEU A 46 2.03 -17.07 -4.81
C LEU A 46 2.18 -17.77 -6.16
N LYS A 47 3.20 -18.60 -6.38
CA LYS A 47 3.39 -19.35 -7.64
C LYS A 47 2.18 -20.21 -8.04
N GLY A 48 1.36 -20.63 -7.08
CA GLY A 48 0.14 -21.41 -7.32
C GLY A 48 -1.13 -20.58 -7.44
N VAL A 49 -1.06 -19.28 -7.21
CA VAL A 49 -2.24 -18.40 -7.23
C VAL A 49 -2.53 -17.94 -8.65
N LYS A 50 -3.71 -18.31 -9.16
CA LYS A 50 -4.25 -17.78 -10.42
C LYS A 50 -5.42 -16.88 -10.08
N THR A 51 -5.36 -15.63 -10.51
CA THR A 51 -6.41 -14.65 -10.26
C THR A 51 -6.41 -13.57 -11.34
N SER A 52 -7.58 -13.02 -11.63
CA SER A 52 -7.76 -11.84 -12.48
C SER A 52 -7.58 -10.52 -11.70
N LYS A 53 -7.45 -10.60 -10.36
CA LYS A 53 -7.27 -9.42 -9.49
C LYS A 53 -5.84 -8.92 -9.55
N ALA A 54 -5.67 -7.60 -9.45
CA ALA A 54 -4.34 -7.03 -9.31
C ALA A 54 -3.73 -7.40 -7.95
N LEU A 55 -2.50 -7.90 -7.96
CA LEU A 55 -1.74 -8.23 -6.74
C LEU A 55 -0.72 -7.14 -6.47
N VAL A 56 -0.69 -6.64 -5.24
CA VAL A 56 0.24 -5.60 -4.78
C VAL A 56 0.96 -6.09 -3.53
N PHE A 57 2.27 -5.89 -3.44
CA PHE A 57 3.00 -6.12 -2.21
C PHE A 57 2.99 -4.88 -1.30
N LEU A 58 2.74 -5.10 -0.01
CA LEU A 58 3.17 -4.22 1.07
C LEU A 58 4.43 -4.82 1.68
N VAL A 59 5.55 -4.13 1.57
CA VAL A 59 6.86 -4.66 1.99
C VAL A 59 7.78 -3.55 2.46
N TYR A 60 8.49 -3.77 3.56
CA TYR A 60 9.52 -2.86 4.07
C TYR A 60 10.79 -2.96 3.23
N TYR A 61 11.45 -1.82 2.98
CA TYR A 61 12.57 -1.77 2.05
C TYR A 61 13.75 -2.65 2.47
N ASN A 62 14.01 -2.77 3.76
CA ASN A 62 15.07 -3.65 4.26
C ASN A 62 14.90 -5.12 3.83
N ILE A 63 13.66 -5.60 3.70
CA ILE A 63 13.38 -6.94 3.17
C ILE A 63 13.81 -7.05 1.71
N ILE A 64 13.50 -6.04 0.90
CA ILE A 64 13.86 -6.00 -0.53
C ILE A 64 15.38 -5.99 -0.68
N LEU A 65 16.08 -5.14 0.09
CA LEU A 65 17.54 -5.07 0.10
C LEU A 65 18.19 -6.40 0.50
N ALA A 66 17.71 -7.02 1.58
CA ALA A 66 18.23 -8.29 2.06
C ALA A 66 18.00 -9.44 1.07
N TYR A 67 16.90 -9.41 0.33
CA TYR A 67 16.57 -10.40 -0.70
C TYR A 67 17.34 -10.17 -2.00
N GLY A 68 17.77 -8.94 -2.27
CA GLY A 68 18.33 -8.41 -3.50
C GLY A 68 17.26 -7.86 -4.44
N GLU A 69 17.31 -6.56 -4.73
CA GLU A 69 16.27 -5.83 -5.48
C GLU A 69 15.90 -6.51 -6.82
N ASP A 70 16.89 -6.81 -7.66
CA ASP A 70 16.62 -7.42 -8.98
C ASP A 70 15.99 -8.80 -8.86
N LYS A 71 16.44 -9.59 -7.88
CA LYS A 71 15.87 -10.90 -7.60
C LYS A 71 14.43 -10.77 -7.11
N PHE A 72 14.17 -9.80 -6.22
CA PHE A 72 12.84 -9.52 -5.68
C PHE A 72 11.88 -9.11 -6.80
N LEU A 73 12.27 -8.15 -7.64
CA LEU A 73 11.44 -7.64 -8.73
C LEU A 73 11.15 -8.69 -9.78
N ARG A 74 12.16 -9.51 -10.15
CA ARG A 74 11.97 -10.62 -11.07
C ARG A 74 10.95 -11.64 -10.55
N GLN A 75 11.09 -12.07 -9.30
CA GLN A 75 10.14 -13.01 -8.72
C GLN A 75 8.75 -12.40 -8.50
N SER A 76 8.67 -11.11 -8.21
CA SER A 76 7.40 -10.38 -8.16
C SER A 76 6.68 -10.44 -9.50
N LEU A 77 7.38 -10.17 -10.61
CA LEU A 77 6.83 -10.28 -11.95
C LEU A 77 6.37 -11.72 -12.26
N GLU A 78 7.19 -12.73 -11.95
CA GLU A 78 6.86 -14.15 -12.14
C GLU A 78 5.62 -14.59 -11.36
N CYS A 79 5.36 -13.96 -10.21
CA CYS A 79 4.17 -14.20 -9.38
C CYS A 79 2.97 -13.30 -9.75
N GLY A 80 3.06 -12.49 -10.81
CA GLY A 80 1.96 -11.63 -11.26
C GLY A 80 1.73 -10.39 -10.38
N ILE A 81 2.74 -9.97 -9.61
CA ILE A 81 2.67 -8.73 -8.83
C ILE A 81 2.74 -7.54 -9.78
N SER A 82 1.74 -6.67 -9.72
CA SER A 82 1.60 -5.49 -10.55
C SER A 82 1.99 -4.17 -9.83
N GLY A 83 2.09 -4.20 -8.51
CA GLY A 83 2.48 -3.04 -7.73
C GLY A 83 3.23 -3.41 -6.45
N ILE A 84 4.03 -2.47 -5.97
CA ILE A 84 4.75 -2.58 -4.69
C ILE A 84 4.55 -1.28 -3.92
N LEU A 85 4.22 -1.40 -2.64
CA LEU A 85 4.11 -0.33 -1.69
C LEU A 85 5.18 -0.51 -0.61
N VAL A 86 6.04 0.51 -0.43
CA VAL A 86 7.14 0.51 0.53
C VAL A 86 6.93 1.64 1.52
N PRO A 87 6.36 1.37 2.71
CA PRO A 87 5.89 2.40 3.61
C PRO A 87 7.00 3.19 4.32
N ASP A 88 8.20 2.63 4.40
CA ASP A 88 9.38 3.19 5.05
C ASP A 88 10.37 3.87 4.08
N MET A 89 10.02 3.99 2.79
CA MET A 89 10.88 4.59 1.78
C MET A 89 10.44 6.03 1.45
N PRO A 90 11.22 7.07 1.80
CA PRO A 90 10.95 8.45 1.38
C PRO A 90 10.97 8.61 -0.14
N TYR A 91 10.21 9.57 -0.65
CA TYR A 91 10.12 9.82 -2.10
C TYR A 91 11.50 10.03 -2.72
N GLU A 92 12.35 10.84 -2.10
CA GLU A 92 13.67 11.21 -2.60
C GLU A 92 14.60 10.01 -2.77
N GLU A 93 14.51 9.05 -1.86
CA GLU A 93 15.33 7.83 -1.90
C GLU A 93 14.75 6.76 -2.83
N SER A 94 13.48 6.88 -3.16
CA SER A 94 12.73 5.88 -3.93
C SER A 94 12.84 6.02 -5.45
N CYS A 95 13.46 7.10 -5.96
CA CYS A 95 13.49 7.39 -7.40
C CYS A 95 14.24 6.31 -8.20
N GLU A 96 15.38 5.84 -7.70
CA GLU A 96 16.15 4.77 -8.35
C GLU A 96 15.38 3.45 -8.33
N PHE A 97 14.80 3.09 -7.19
CA PHE A 97 13.99 1.88 -7.07
C PHE A 97 12.73 1.94 -7.95
N ALA A 98 12.11 3.11 -8.10
CA ALA A 98 10.97 3.30 -9.00
C ALA A 98 11.34 3.02 -10.46
N LEU A 99 12.52 3.46 -10.92
CA LEU A 99 13.00 3.15 -12.26
C LEU A 99 13.24 1.64 -12.45
N LYS A 100 13.78 0.95 -11.44
CA LYS A 100 13.92 -0.50 -11.46
C LYS A 100 12.55 -1.19 -11.52
N CYS A 101 11.59 -0.79 -10.69
CA CYS A 101 10.22 -1.31 -10.75
C CYS A 101 9.62 -1.16 -12.15
N GLN A 102 9.78 0.00 -12.77
CA GLN A 102 9.27 0.28 -14.11
C GLN A 102 9.86 -0.66 -15.17
N GLN A 103 11.15 -1.01 -15.07
CA GLN A 103 11.80 -1.96 -15.99
C GLN A 103 11.16 -3.36 -15.95
N TYR A 104 10.60 -3.73 -14.82
CA TYR A 104 9.85 -4.98 -14.62
C TYR A 104 8.35 -4.83 -14.85
N GLY A 105 7.86 -3.66 -15.27
CA GLY A 105 6.42 -3.38 -15.44
C GLY A 105 5.64 -3.33 -14.14
N ILE A 106 6.32 -3.10 -13.01
CA ILE A 106 5.73 -3.04 -11.66
C ILE A 106 5.57 -1.57 -11.25
N SER A 107 4.40 -1.19 -10.78
CA SER A 107 4.14 0.16 -10.26
C SER A 107 4.67 0.31 -8.83
N LEU A 108 5.49 1.32 -8.56
CA LEU A 108 5.79 1.71 -7.18
C LEU A 108 4.69 2.63 -6.67
N ILE A 109 3.83 2.09 -5.80
CA ILE A 109 2.67 2.80 -5.25
C ILE A 109 3.15 3.83 -4.23
N ARG A 110 2.71 5.08 -4.39
CA ARG A 110 3.11 6.18 -3.52
C ARG A 110 2.10 6.44 -2.42
N LEU A 111 2.63 6.68 -1.22
CA LEU A 111 1.84 7.11 -0.05
C LEU A 111 1.83 8.63 0.05
N ILE A 112 0.64 9.18 0.26
CA ILE A 112 0.46 10.60 0.60
C ILE A 112 -0.31 10.68 1.91
N ALA A 113 0.27 11.41 2.87
CA ALA A 113 -0.35 11.72 4.15
C ALA A 113 -0.67 13.22 4.25
N PRO A 114 -1.58 13.66 5.12
CA PRO A 114 -1.89 15.08 5.31
C PRO A 114 -0.69 15.96 5.66
N THR A 115 0.37 15.36 6.19
CA THR A 115 1.65 16.04 6.50
C THR A 115 2.54 16.26 5.28
N SER A 116 2.22 15.65 4.14
CA SER A 116 3.06 15.67 2.92
C SER A 116 2.79 16.87 2.00
N THR A 117 1.96 17.85 2.39
CA THR A 117 1.37 18.88 1.52
C THR A 117 2.37 19.64 0.65
N LYS A 118 3.54 19.99 1.17
CA LYS A 118 4.58 20.73 0.41
C LYS A 118 5.27 19.86 -0.65
N ARG A 119 5.36 18.54 -0.42
CA ARG A 119 6.06 17.57 -1.27
C ARG A 119 5.11 16.79 -2.18
N SER A 120 3.80 16.94 -1.98
CA SER A 120 2.79 16.12 -2.68
C SER A 120 2.88 16.26 -4.20
N LYS A 121 3.20 17.45 -4.74
CA LYS A 121 3.33 17.63 -6.20
C LYS A 121 4.48 16.81 -6.78
N GLU A 122 5.62 16.77 -6.11
CA GLU A 122 6.79 15.99 -6.53
C GLU A 122 6.48 14.51 -6.47
N ILE A 123 5.87 14.05 -5.36
CA ILE A 123 5.43 12.67 -5.19
C ILE A 123 4.47 12.26 -6.31
N LEU A 124 3.47 13.11 -6.63
CA LEU A 124 2.48 12.84 -7.67
C LEU A 124 3.10 12.75 -9.05
N SER A 125 4.07 13.59 -9.37
CA SER A 125 4.73 13.58 -10.69
C SER A 125 5.50 12.30 -10.99
N GLY A 126 6.00 11.61 -9.96
CA GLY A 126 6.72 10.34 -10.07
C GLY A 126 5.88 9.11 -9.71
N SER A 127 4.55 9.25 -9.64
CA SER A 127 3.65 8.18 -9.23
C SER A 127 3.16 7.33 -10.39
N SER A 128 2.86 6.06 -10.12
CA SER A 128 2.25 5.12 -11.06
C SER A 128 1.24 4.21 -10.35
N GLY A 129 0.39 3.52 -11.11
CA GLY A 129 -0.65 2.65 -10.57
C GLY A 129 -1.78 3.44 -9.91
N PHE A 130 -1.73 3.65 -8.62
CA PHE A 130 -2.69 4.48 -7.87
C PHE A 130 -1.98 5.23 -6.73
N ILE A 131 -2.66 6.21 -6.16
CA ILE A 131 -2.17 6.93 -4.97
C ILE A 131 -2.80 6.34 -3.72
N TYR A 132 -1.96 5.93 -2.76
CA TYR A 132 -2.39 5.48 -1.45
C TYR A 132 -2.50 6.69 -0.50
N ALA A 133 -3.70 7.18 -0.30
CA ALA A 133 -3.97 8.27 0.64
C ALA A 133 -4.09 7.71 2.07
N VAL A 134 -3.12 8.02 2.92
CA VAL A 134 -3.11 7.58 4.32
C VAL A 134 -3.87 8.59 5.16
N GLY A 135 -4.95 8.15 5.79
CA GLY A 135 -5.65 8.93 6.80
C GLY A 135 -5.13 8.62 8.19
N SER A 136 -4.86 9.65 8.99
CA SER A 136 -4.51 9.48 10.40
C SER A 136 -5.71 9.74 11.29
N LEU A 137 -6.15 8.73 12.05
CA LEU A 137 -7.20 8.86 13.07
C LEU A 137 -6.74 9.49 14.39
N GLY A 138 -5.49 9.86 14.49
CA GLY A 138 -4.97 10.25 15.77
C GLY A 138 -3.95 11.38 15.75
N VAL A 139 -4.38 12.64 15.69
CA VAL A 139 -3.71 13.73 16.42
C VAL A 139 -4.66 14.93 16.53
N THR A 140 -4.96 15.38 17.76
CA THR A 140 -5.47 16.70 18.16
C THR A 140 -6.44 17.40 17.21
N GLY A 141 -7.75 17.24 17.45
CA GLY A 141 -8.75 18.06 16.76
C GLY A 141 -10.10 17.40 16.46
N GLY A 142 -10.41 16.22 17.00
CA GLY A 142 -11.67 15.50 16.77
C GLY A 142 -11.77 14.76 15.43
N GLU A 143 -12.65 13.76 15.34
CA GLU A 143 -12.82 12.90 14.14
C GLU A 143 -13.25 13.71 12.91
N GLN A 144 -14.11 14.71 13.08
CA GLN A 144 -14.62 15.55 11.99
C GLN A 144 -13.49 16.36 11.32
N SER A 145 -12.61 16.98 12.11
CA SER A 145 -11.50 17.78 11.57
C SER A 145 -10.45 16.93 10.85
N SER A 146 -10.31 15.65 11.19
CA SER A 146 -9.41 14.73 10.49
C SER A 146 -9.99 14.25 9.16
N LEU A 147 -11.31 14.05 9.10
CA LEU A 147 -12.00 13.69 7.85
C LEU A 147 -11.98 14.85 6.84
N ASP A 148 -12.20 16.08 7.30
CA ASP A 148 -12.17 17.26 6.41
C ASP A 148 -10.77 17.44 5.80
N ARG A 149 -9.73 17.35 6.62
CA ARG A 149 -8.33 17.38 6.13
C ARG A 149 -8.01 16.26 5.13
N LEU A 150 -8.55 15.07 5.36
CA LEU A 150 -8.41 13.95 4.42
C LEU A 150 -9.10 14.27 3.08
N LYS A 151 -10.33 14.80 3.11
CA LYS A 151 -11.06 15.20 1.90
C LYS A 151 -10.34 16.30 1.13
N ASP A 152 -9.81 17.31 1.82
CA ASP A 152 -9.02 18.38 1.20
C ASP A 152 -7.75 17.84 0.54
N MET A 153 -7.07 16.92 1.20
CA MET A 153 -5.89 16.24 0.64
C MET A 153 -6.26 15.44 -0.62
N ILE A 154 -7.35 14.67 -0.59
CA ILE A 154 -7.78 13.87 -1.74
C ILE A 154 -8.18 14.78 -2.90
N LYS A 155 -8.91 15.87 -2.62
CA LYS A 155 -9.23 16.87 -3.63
C LYS A 155 -7.96 17.42 -4.26
N PHE A 156 -6.98 17.83 -3.44
CA PHE A 156 -5.68 18.29 -3.95
C PHE A 156 -5.00 17.23 -4.83
N ILE A 157 -5.00 15.96 -4.42
CA ILE A 157 -4.41 14.88 -5.22
C ILE A 157 -5.11 14.78 -6.58
N LYS A 158 -6.45 14.71 -6.60
CA LYS A 158 -7.25 14.60 -7.83
C LYS A 158 -7.11 15.80 -8.75
N ASP A 159 -6.87 17.00 -8.20
CA ASP A 159 -6.61 18.21 -9.00
C ASP A 159 -5.20 18.21 -9.65
N ASN A 160 -4.29 17.32 -9.21
CA ASN A 160 -2.89 17.29 -9.65
C ASN A 160 -2.45 15.95 -10.32
N THR A 161 -3.31 14.96 -10.42
CA THR A 161 -3.04 13.69 -11.12
C THR A 161 -4.32 13.05 -11.63
N ASN A 162 -4.20 12.25 -12.70
CA ASN A 162 -5.29 11.41 -13.21
C ASN A 162 -5.26 9.98 -12.62
N LEU A 163 -4.31 9.67 -11.73
CA LEU A 163 -4.25 8.35 -11.10
C LEU A 163 -5.40 8.17 -10.11
N PRO A 164 -5.96 6.96 -10.01
CA PRO A 164 -6.95 6.65 -8.97
C PRO A 164 -6.40 6.88 -7.57
N VAL A 165 -7.26 7.31 -6.66
CA VAL A 165 -6.91 7.54 -5.26
C VAL A 165 -7.64 6.53 -4.38
N ALA A 166 -6.88 5.68 -3.70
CA ALA A 166 -7.40 4.73 -2.71
C ALA A 166 -7.06 5.20 -1.28
N VAL A 167 -8.01 5.07 -0.38
CA VAL A 167 -7.92 5.60 0.99
C VAL A 167 -7.81 4.47 2.01
N GLY A 168 -6.75 4.50 2.80
CA GLY A 168 -6.58 3.71 4.01
C GLY A 168 -6.89 4.54 5.26
N PHE A 169 -8.13 4.48 5.75
CA PHE A 169 -8.58 5.28 6.87
C PHE A 169 -9.58 4.54 7.74
N GLY A 170 -9.09 3.61 8.58
CA GLY A 170 -9.91 3.01 9.64
C GLY A 170 -11.26 2.44 9.20
N ILE A 171 -11.36 1.95 7.97
CA ILE A 171 -12.58 1.41 7.39
C ILE A 171 -12.92 0.10 8.10
N LYS A 172 -14.10 0.04 8.73
CA LYS A 172 -14.51 -1.08 9.57
C LYS A 172 -15.72 -1.83 9.03
N ASN A 173 -16.52 -1.21 8.19
CA ASN A 173 -17.80 -1.75 7.73
C ASN A 173 -18.20 -1.19 6.36
N SER A 174 -19.27 -1.73 5.79
CA SER A 174 -19.79 -1.34 4.47
C SER A 174 -20.27 0.13 4.40
N SER A 175 -20.70 0.72 5.52
CA SER A 175 -21.08 2.13 5.57
C SER A 175 -19.88 3.03 5.39
N ASP A 176 -18.72 2.67 5.98
CA ASP A 176 -17.47 3.43 5.82
C ASP A 176 -16.99 3.37 4.37
N VAL A 177 -17.09 2.19 3.71
CA VAL A 177 -16.77 2.04 2.28
C VAL A 177 -17.67 2.94 1.43
N LYS A 178 -18.98 2.97 1.70
CA LYS A 178 -19.92 3.83 0.95
C LYS A 178 -19.58 5.31 1.10
N LYS A 179 -19.24 5.75 2.30
CA LYS A 179 -18.82 7.15 2.55
C LYS A 179 -17.51 7.48 1.83
N THR A 180 -16.55 6.54 1.80
CA THR A 180 -15.28 6.74 1.10
C THR A 180 -15.49 6.96 -0.39
N LYS A 181 -16.44 6.28 -1.01
CA LYS A 181 -16.78 6.46 -2.44
C LYS A 181 -17.28 7.86 -2.81
N GLU A 182 -17.70 8.68 -1.83
CA GLU A 182 -18.13 10.06 -2.09
C GLU A 182 -16.96 10.99 -2.46
N TYR A 183 -15.72 10.62 -2.09
CA TYR A 183 -14.55 11.48 -2.27
C TYR A 183 -13.31 10.79 -2.81
N ALA A 184 -13.22 9.45 -2.78
CA ALA A 184 -12.09 8.66 -3.28
C ALA A 184 -12.56 7.59 -4.28
N ASP A 185 -11.62 7.07 -5.06
CA ASP A 185 -11.89 6.05 -6.08
C ASP A 185 -11.86 4.63 -5.51
N GLY A 186 -11.14 4.43 -4.39
CA GLY A 186 -11.01 3.15 -3.72
C GLY A 186 -10.94 3.27 -2.21
N ALA A 187 -11.29 2.16 -1.53
CA ALA A 187 -11.19 2.00 -0.09
C ALA A 187 -10.26 0.84 0.23
N ILE A 188 -9.28 1.05 1.12
CA ILE A 188 -8.31 0.04 1.53
C ILE A 188 -8.71 -0.47 2.92
N ILE A 189 -8.87 -1.78 3.01
CA ILE A 189 -9.32 -2.46 4.23
C ILE A 189 -8.21 -3.42 4.65
N GLY A 190 -7.49 -3.08 5.70
CA GLY A 190 -6.41 -3.91 6.26
C GLY A 190 -6.84 -4.62 7.53
N THR A 191 -6.90 -3.90 8.64
CA THR A 191 -7.14 -4.45 9.99
C THR A 191 -8.32 -5.40 10.05
N LYS A 192 -9.46 -5.04 9.42
CA LYS A 192 -10.68 -5.86 9.46
C LYS A 192 -10.59 -7.17 8.66
N ILE A 193 -9.66 -7.27 7.73
CA ILE A 193 -9.40 -8.50 6.98
C ILE A 193 -8.49 -9.46 7.78
N VAL A 194 -7.58 -8.89 8.59
CA VAL A 194 -6.58 -9.66 9.36
C VAL A 194 -7.15 -10.13 10.71
N GLU A 195 -8.18 -9.47 11.26
CA GLU A 195 -8.93 -9.95 12.45
C GLU A 195 -9.55 -11.33 12.24
#